data_4ac932a29638d6ef28e1b79aa04f600b
#
_entry.id   4ac932a29638d6ef28e1b79aa04f600b
#
_cell.length_a   1.000
_cell.length_b   1.000
_cell.length_c   1.000
_cell.angle_alpha   90.00
_cell.angle_beta   90.00
_cell.angle_gamma   90.00
#
_symmetry.space_group_name_H-M   'P 1'
#
loop_
_entity.id
_entity.type
_entity.pdbx_description
1 polymer ?
#
loop_
_entity_poly.entity_id
_entity_poly.type
_entity_poly.pdbx_seq_one_letter_code
_entity_poly.pdbx_strand_id
1 'polypeptide(L)'
;MQVFVRPIVRQYFHKGLLWRAQEAQEVASYELFIDLFYVAIIALSGDTASEDPTGQALLRFAITFIVAWKFWSDISQAISWFDEDDMIRRFQVLFMLTCLLGMTVNIAAGWEITYTSVVAFYIASRWFTAVVFLWMAYLIPMVRPAILGHAIVTFLPGVLWIGSTAVPEPARQALIWVAIPLDIFGPTAFVAFERGMVPCTRDWCKRTFEFMPGQNIEHKIERTNAFVSLVFGYSVVSLLYQSGVPMGINAFFGKAVLGLIQAFAFNWLYFEVDTFNLHVHAIRRHFFSAFVWISIHLPFVMAFTLAGSALAKIVLATDCADANADDLLDTYAVKSLEAIPEGLRWFYCGGLSIALICMGVISLSHSYKIPPNVRLGKPWRLGLRFAAAIVILLLPLAKEKLDSMHLVATTTGITLVVLFVDLLGSACVDEAFWGFNLRGEAICKRKCTYSSRCHITRKELESKFRNGEIINVEEVAKRGPHGEGGAHDGCHTV
;
A
#
# COMPACT_ATOMS: atom_id res chain seq x y z
N MET A 1 20.21 -8.36 24.61
CA MET A 1 19.56 -9.15 23.53
C MET A 1 19.66 -10.62 23.95
N GLN A 2 18.52 -11.31 24.05
CA GLN A 2 18.47 -12.73 24.44
C GLN A 2 18.53 -13.62 23.20
N VAL A 3 19.04 -14.85 23.33
CA VAL A 3 19.12 -15.80 22.21
C VAL A 3 17.71 -16.31 21.85
N PHE A 4 16.91 -16.57 22.88
CA PHE A 4 15.52 -17.00 22.75
C PHE A 4 14.67 -16.35 23.84
N VAL A 5 13.54 -15.82 23.43
CA VAL A 5 12.48 -15.33 24.31
C VAL A 5 11.22 -16.11 23.98
N ARG A 6 10.50 -16.57 24.99
CA ARG A 6 9.23 -17.28 24.73
C ARG A 6 8.27 -16.30 24.05
N PRO A 7 7.77 -16.60 22.84
CA PRO A 7 6.90 -15.72 22.09
C PRO A 7 5.56 -15.50 22.79
N ILE A 8 5.05 -14.30 22.69
CA ILE A 8 3.74 -13.92 23.23
C ILE A 8 2.87 -13.44 22.05
N VAL A 9 1.58 -13.82 22.08
CA VAL A 9 0.61 -13.29 21.09
C VAL A 9 0.30 -11.85 21.48
N ARG A 10 0.59 -10.90 20.59
CA ARG A 10 0.38 -9.46 20.85
C ARG A 10 -1.07 -9.11 21.08
N GLN A 11 -1.96 -9.71 20.30
CA GLN A 11 -3.40 -9.55 20.44
C GLN A 11 -4.16 -10.74 19.88
N TYR A 12 -5.30 -11.02 20.48
CA TYR A 12 -6.15 -12.14 20.08
C TYR A 12 -7.63 -11.83 20.27
N PHE A 13 -8.48 -12.49 19.49
CA PHE A 13 -9.92 -12.47 19.66
C PHE A 13 -10.33 -13.62 20.59
N HIS A 14 -11.13 -13.32 21.58
CA HIS A 14 -11.79 -14.30 22.46
C HIS A 14 -13.22 -13.85 22.76
N LYS A 15 -14.19 -14.74 22.52
CA LYS A 15 -15.64 -14.46 22.73
C LYS A 15 -16.12 -13.18 22.04
N GLY A 16 -15.60 -12.88 20.86
CA GLY A 16 -15.97 -11.70 20.08
C GLY A 16 -15.31 -10.38 20.53
N LEU A 17 -14.48 -10.40 21.56
CA LEU A 17 -13.71 -9.26 22.05
C LEU A 17 -12.28 -9.34 21.59
N LEU A 18 -11.69 -8.20 21.25
CA LEU A 18 -10.25 -8.06 20.95
C LEU A 18 -9.49 -7.75 22.24
N TRP A 19 -8.59 -8.65 22.59
CA TRP A 19 -7.64 -8.48 23.69
C TRP A 19 -6.29 -8.06 23.11
N ARG A 20 -5.75 -6.93 23.54
CA ARG A 20 -4.49 -6.38 23.03
C ARG A 20 -3.57 -5.95 24.17
N ALA A 21 -2.26 -5.98 23.90
CA ALA A 21 -1.27 -5.38 24.81
C ALA A 21 -1.51 -3.86 24.92
N GLN A 22 -1.13 -3.29 26.05
CA GLN A 22 -1.32 -1.86 26.33
C GLN A 22 -0.37 -0.98 25.51
N GLU A 23 0.81 -1.50 25.18
CA GLU A 23 1.83 -0.76 24.45
C GLU A 23 1.59 -0.80 22.94
N ALA A 24 1.79 0.35 22.29
CA ALA A 24 1.78 0.44 20.83
C ALA A 24 3.04 -0.26 20.27
N GLN A 25 2.88 -0.96 19.15
CA GLN A 25 4.00 -1.55 18.45
C GLN A 25 4.62 -0.51 17.53
N GLU A 26 5.88 -0.19 17.75
CA GLU A 26 6.68 0.59 16.81
C GLU A 26 7.25 -0.32 15.70
N VAL A 27 7.46 0.24 14.52
CA VAL A 27 8.09 -0.48 13.40
C VAL A 27 9.58 -0.63 13.71
N ALA A 28 10.06 -1.87 13.77
CA ALA A 28 11.45 -2.15 14.06
C ALA A 28 12.37 -1.82 12.86
N SER A 29 13.62 -1.42 13.13
CA SER A 29 14.58 -1.05 12.08
C SER A 29 14.85 -2.17 11.07
N TYR A 30 14.81 -3.44 11.47
CA TYR A 30 14.99 -4.57 10.54
C TYR A 30 13.78 -4.73 9.59
N GLU A 31 12.59 -4.27 9.97
CA GLU A 31 11.42 -4.27 9.09
C GLU A 31 11.58 -3.24 7.98
N LEU A 32 12.10 -2.05 8.30
CA LEU A 32 12.43 -1.05 7.28
C LEU A 32 13.53 -1.55 6.34
N PHE A 33 14.49 -2.32 6.85
CA PHE A 33 15.51 -2.94 6.02
C PHE A 33 14.92 -3.97 5.04
N ILE A 34 13.94 -4.76 5.47
CA ILE A 34 13.19 -5.66 4.58
C ILE A 34 12.53 -4.85 3.46
N ASP A 35 11.88 -3.73 3.78
CA ASP A 35 11.20 -2.90 2.79
C ASP A 35 12.17 -2.31 1.76
N LEU A 36 13.35 -1.83 2.20
CA LEU A 36 14.40 -1.35 1.29
C LEU A 36 14.83 -2.43 0.28
N PHE A 37 14.89 -3.69 0.69
CA PHE A 37 15.23 -4.79 -0.21
C PHE A 37 14.21 -4.93 -1.34
N TYR A 38 12.93 -4.64 -1.06
CA TYR A 38 11.87 -4.69 -2.08
C TYR A 38 12.00 -3.63 -3.17
N VAL A 39 12.70 -2.53 -2.93
CA VAL A 39 12.95 -1.53 -3.98
C VAL A 39 13.70 -2.16 -5.16
N ALA A 40 14.70 -3.02 -4.88
CA ALA A 40 15.43 -3.71 -5.92
C ALA A 40 14.55 -4.70 -6.71
N ILE A 41 13.64 -5.41 -6.02
CA ILE A 41 12.71 -6.35 -6.66
C ILE A 41 11.71 -5.62 -7.55
N ILE A 42 11.16 -4.52 -7.05
CA ILE A 42 10.22 -3.66 -7.77
C ILE A 42 10.90 -3.13 -9.04
N ALA A 43 12.14 -2.61 -8.91
CA ALA A 43 12.92 -2.11 -10.02
C ALA A 43 13.17 -3.20 -11.06
N LEU A 44 13.77 -4.32 -10.66
CA LEU A 44 14.12 -5.40 -11.59
C LEU A 44 12.89 -5.98 -12.29
N SER A 45 11.78 -6.16 -11.58
CA SER A 45 10.54 -6.71 -12.16
C SER A 45 9.92 -5.75 -13.18
N GLY A 46 9.86 -4.45 -12.86
CA GLY A 46 9.33 -3.41 -13.74
C GLY A 46 10.18 -3.24 -15.00
N ASP A 47 11.49 -3.19 -14.82
CA ASP A 47 12.45 -2.99 -15.92
C ASP A 47 12.42 -4.15 -16.90
N THR A 48 12.49 -5.39 -16.39
CA THR A 48 12.40 -6.60 -17.23
C THR A 48 11.09 -6.63 -18.04
N ALA A 49 9.97 -6.24 -17.44
CA ALA A 49 8.68 -6.18 -18.15
C ALA A 49 8.66 -5.10 -19.24
N SER A 50 9.34 -3.97 -19.01
CA SER A 50 9.35 -2.84 -19.93
C SER A 50 10.40 -2.96 -21.04
N GLU A 51 11.30 -3.95 -20.99
CA GLU A 51 12.28 -4.22 -22.06
C GLU A 51 11.63 -4.73 -23.34
N ASP A 52 10.69 -5.68 -23.21
CA ASP A 52 9.89 -6.19 -24.31
C ASP A 52 8.41 -6.13 -23.92
N PRO A 53 7.71 -4.99 -24.10
CA PRO A 53 6.40 -4.73 -23.56
C PRO A 53 5.30 -5.49 -24.30
N THR A 54 5.21 -6.80 -24.05
CA THR A 54 4.24 -7.74 -24.61
C THR A 54 3.25 -8.24 -23.55
N GLY A 55 2.12 -8.83 -23.98
CA GLY A 55 1.19 -9.47 -23.07
C GLY A 55 1.82 -10.62 -22.26
N GLN A 56 2.81 -11.31 -22.83
CA GLN A 56 3.54 -12.36 -22.13
C GLN A 56 4.47 -11.77 -21.05
N ALA A 57 5.14 -10.66 -21.33
CA ALA A 57 5.95 -9.96 -20.35
C ALA A 57 5.09 -9.44 -19.17
N LEU A 58 3.89 -8.90 -19.48
CA LEU A 58 2.92 -8.49 -18.45
C LEU A 58 2.51 -9.67 -17.57
N LEU A 59 2.24 -10.82 -18.15
CA LEU A 59 1.87 -12.03 -17.42
C LEU A 59 3.00 -12.50 -16.49
N ARG A 60 4.23 -12.55 -17.01
CA ARG A 60 5.44 -12.90 -16.27
C ARG A 60 5.68 -11.92 -15.12
N PHE A 61 5.57 -10.62 -15.39
CA PHE A 61 5.63 -9.56 -14.39
C PHE A 61 4.62 -9.79 -13.27
N ALA A 62 3.33 -10.02 -13.63
CA ALA A 62 2.26 -10.20 -12.67
C ALA A 62 2.55 -11.39 -11.73
N ILE A 63 2.92 -12.55 -12.28
CA ILE A 63 3.22 -13.74 -11.48
C ILE A 63 4.39 -13.48 -10.54
N THR A 64 5.49 -12.93 -11.05
CA THR A 64 6.71 -12.67 -10.28
C THR A 64 6.45 -11.66 -9.15
N PHE A 65 5.73 -10.59 -9.46
CA PHE A 65 5.40 -9.56 -8.47
C PHE A 65 4.46 -10.10 -7.37
N ILE A 66 3.45 -10.90 -7.75
CA ILE A 66 2.54 -11.55 -6.79
C ILE A 66 3.31 -12.45 -5.83
N VAL A 67 4.24 -13.25 -6.34
CA VAL A 67 5.09 -14.12 -5.54
C VAL A 67 5.96 -13.30 -4.58
N ALA A 68 6.60 -12.24 -5.04
CA ALA A 68 7.38 -11.32 -4.20
C ALA A 68 6.50 -10.63 -3.13
N TRP A 69 5.33 -10.12 -3.51
CA TRP A 69 4.38 -9.54 -2.55
C TRP A 69 3.97 -10.53 -1.47
N LYS A 70 3.81 -11.81 -1.84
CA LYS A 70 3.44 -12.84 -0.86
C LYS A 70 4.53 -13.06 0.19
N PHE A 71 5.80 -13.03 -0.19
CA PHE A 71 6.92 -13.03 0.75
C PHE A 71 6.80 -11.90 1.79
N TRP A 72 6.63 -10.67 1.31
CA TRP A 72 6.48 -9.51 2.16
C TRP A 72 5.27 -9.62 3.10
N SER A 73 4.15 -10.09 2.56
CA SER A 73 2.91 -10.25 3.33
C SER A 73 3.07 -11.27 4.45
N ASP A 74 3.74 -12.39 4.20
CA ASP A 74 3.95 -13.44 5.19
C ASP A 74 4.90 -12.99 6.32
N ILE A 75 5.98 -12.30 5.98
CA ILE A 75 6.90 -11.72 6.98
C ILE A 75 6.16 -10.70 7.83
N SER A 76 5.45 -9.75 7.21
CA SER A 76 4.64 -8.74 7.90
C SER A 76 3.59 -9.34 8.82
N GLN A 77 2.94 -10.43 8.40
CA GLN A 77 1.93 -11.13 9.20
C GLN A 77 2.56 -11.80 10.42
N ALA A 78 3.65 -12.52 10.24
CA ALA A 78 4.35 -13.21 11.32
C ALA A 78 4.87 -12.22 12.39
N ILE A 79 5.41 -11.07 11.97
CA ILE A 79 5.87 -10.01 12.88
C ILE A 79 4.70 -9.37 13.62
N SER A 80 3.57 -9.18 12.98
CA SER A 80 2.39 -8.55 13.58
C SER A 80 1.69 -9.41 14.63
N TRP A 81 1.78 -10.75 14.54
CA TRP A 81 1.08 -11.66 15.45
C TRP A 81 1.84 -11.93 16.73
N PHE A 82 3.17 -12.03 16.66
CA PHE A 82 4.02 -12.48 17.76
C PHE A 82 4.97 -11.39 18.19
N ASP A 83 5.09 -11.25 19.50
CA ASP A 83 6.08 -10.37 20.11
C ASP A 83 7.34 -11.19 20.42
N GLU A 84 8.35 -10.98 19.61
CA GLU A 84 9.64 -11.63 19.71
C GLU A 84 10.73 -10.64 19.32
N ASP A 85 11.57 -10.24 20.24
CA ASP A 85 12.81 -9.50 19.93
C ASP A 85 14.01 -10.30 20.43
N ASP A 86 14.31 -11.40 19.73
CA ASP A 86 15.42 -12.27 20.04
C ASP A 86 16.32 -12.54 18.82
N MET A 87 17.43 -13.24 19.06
CA MET A 87 18.36 -13.57 17.98
C MET A 87 17.75 -14.56 16.98
N ILE A 88 16.91 -15.49 17.42
CA ILE A 88 16.27 -16.48 16.54
C ILE A 88 15.38 -15.78 15.52
N ARG A 89 14.61 -14.78 15.94
CA ARG A 89 13.79 -13.97 15.05
C ARG A 89 14.61 -13.28 13.96
N ARG A 90 15.76 -12.72 14.33
CA ARG A 90 16.65 -12.06 13.37
C ARG A 90 17.24 -13.03 12.36
N PHE A 91 17.59 -14.25 12.79
CA PHE A 91 18.02 -15.32 11.88
C PHE A 91 16.90 -15.80 10.96
N GLN A 92 15.67 -15.87 11.46
CA GLN A 92 14.50 -16.19 10.61
C GLN A 92 14.34 -15.14 9.50
N VAL A 93 14.41 -13.85 9.85
CA VAL A 93 14.34 -12.76 8.87
C VAL A 93 15.50 -12.84 7.87
N LEU A 94 16.73 -13.09 8.34
CA LEU A 94 17.89 -13.25 7.47
C LEU A 94 17.71 -14.40 6.47
N PHE A 95 17.20 -15.56 6.93
CA PHE A 95 16.90 -16.68 6.04
C PHE A 95 15.87 -16.30 4.96
N MET A 96 14.80 -15.61 5.35
CA MET A 96 13.78 -15.13 4.41
C MET A 96 14.38 -14.15 3.40
N LEU A 97 15.22 -13.20 3.83
CA LEU A 97 15.94 -12.29 2.94
C LEU A 97 16.89 -13.00 2.00
N THR A 98 17.56 -14.08 2.45
CA THR A 98 18.40 -14.92 1.60
C THR A 98 17.59 -15.62 0.51
N CYS A 99 16.43 -16.17 0.85
CA CYS A 99 15.52 -16.74 -0.14
C CYS A 99 15.02 -15.69 -1.13
N LEU A 100 14.69 -14.50 -0.65
CA LEU A 100 14.24 -13.39 -1.47
C LEU A 100 15.34 -12.90 -2.41
N LEU A 101 16.59 -12.80 -1.95
CA LEU A 101 17.75 -12.50 -2.79
C LEU A 101 17.94 -13.56 -3.86
N GLY A 102 17.93 -14.85 -3.49
CA GLY A 102 18.04 -15.95 -4.43
C GLY A 102 16.96 -15.95 -5.50
N MET A 103 15.72 -15.62 -5.13
CA MET A 103 14.62 -15.43 -6.08
C MET A 103 14.90 -14.23 -7.01
N THR A 104 15.29 -13.10 -6.46
CA THR A 104 15.47 -11.82 -7.18
C THR A 104 16.56 -11.92 -8.26
N VAL A 105 17.72 -12.49 -7.94
CA VAL A 105 18.82 -12.63 -8.93
C VAL A 105 18.47 -13.60 -10.06
N ASN A 106 17.47 -14.45 -9.88
CA ASN A 106 17.01 -15.39 -10.90
C ASN A 106 15.80 -14.89 -11.69
N ILE A 107 15.21 -13.72 -11.35
CA ILE A 107 13.97 -13.22 -11.98
C ILE A 107 14.17 -12.93 -13.48
N ALA A 108 15.26 -12.30 -13.86
CA ALA A 108 15.50 -11.87 -15.24
C ALA A 108 15.47 -13.04 -16.23
N ALA A 109 16.06 -14.19 -15.88
CA ALA A 109 16.03 -15.43 -16.67
C ALA A 109 15.01 -16.47 -16.13
N GLY A 110 14.13 -16.05 -15.23
CA GLY A 110 13.26 -16.94 -14.44
C GLY A 110 12.27 -17.78 -15.26
N TRP A 111 11.93 -17.35 -16.46
CA TRP A 111 10.99 -18.06 -17.31
C TRP A 111 11.65 -18.95 -18.36
N GLU A 112 12.92 -18.80 -18.56
CA GLU A 112 13.68 -19.53 -19.59
C GLU A 112 14.59 -20.61 -18.98
N ILE A 113 15.51 -20.19 -18.13
CA ILE A 113 16.57 -21.07 -17.62
C ILE A 113 16.43 -21.32 -16.12
N THR A 114 16.05 -20.31 -15.33
CA THR A 114 16.13 -20.33 -13.86
C THR A 114 14.77 -20.52 -13.17
N TYR A 115 13.72 -20.93 -13.89
CA TYR A 115 12.38 -21.11 -13.33
C TYR A 115 12.37 -21.99 -12.07
N THR A 116 13.04 -23.13 -12.14
CA THR A 116 13.13 -24.07 -11.01
C THR A 116 13.80 -23.44 -9.79
N SER A 117 14.84 -22.60 -10.00
CA SER A 117 15.50 -21.86 -8.91
C SER A 117 14.60 -20.83 -8.28
N VAL A 118 13.84 -20.05 -9.07
CA VAL A 118 12.85 -19.08 -8.57
C VAL A 118 11.82 -19.79 -7.71
N VAL A 119 11.25 -20.87 -8.21
CA VAL A 119 10.26 -21.68 -7.47
C VAL A 119 10.86 -22.30 -6.21
N ALA A 120 12.10 -22.81 -6.27
CA ALA A 120 12.77 -23.42 -5.11
C ALA A 120 12.96 -22.39 -3.98
N PHE A 121 13.43 -21.19 -4.25
CA PHE A 121 13.57 -20.13 -3.25
C PHE A 121 12.20 -19.68 -2.70
N TYR A 122 11.19 -19.60 -3.56
CA TYR A 122 9.83 -19.29 -3.12
C TYR A 122 9.29 -20.36 -2.15
N ILE A 123 9.39 -21.63 -2.52
CA ILE A 123 8.93 -22.74 -1.68
C ILE A 123 9.71 -22.81 -0.38
N ALA A 124 11.04 -22.63 -0.43
CA ALA A 124 11.88 -22.63 0.76
C ALA A 124 11.39 -21.61 1.78
N SER A 125 11.05 -20.39 1.35
CA SER A 125 10.50 -19.35 2.23
C SER A 125 9.10 -19.70 2.74
N ARG A 126 8.21 -20.22 1.88
CA ARG A 126 6.84 -20.58 2.25
C ARG A 126 6.81 -21.73 3.27
N TRP A 127 7.57 -22.77 3.04
CA TRP A 127 7.65 -23.91 3.95
C TRP A 127 8.38 -23.56 5.24
N PHE A 128 9.39 -22.72 5.17
CA PHE A 128 10.02 -22.18 6.36
C PHE A 128 9.02 -21.38 7.21
N THR A 129 8.18 -20.53 6.61
CA THR A 129 7.11 -19.82 7.31
C THR A 129 6.11 -20.80 7.94
N ALA A 130 5.73 -21.86 7.23
CA ALA A 130 4.86 -22.90 7.79
C ALA A 130 5.52 -23.62 8.99
N VAL A 131 6.82 -23.91 8.92
CA VAL A 131 7.60 -24.49 10.06
C VAL A 131 7.64 -23.51 11.24
N VAL A 132 7.85 -22.23 11.00
CA VAL A 132 7.76 -21.20 12.05
C VAL A 132 6.38 -21.19 12.69
N PHE A 133 5.30 -21.26 11.93
CA PHE A 133 3.95 -21.38 12.50
C PHE A 133 3.76 -22.68 13.32
N LEU A 134 4.28 -23.80 12.87
CA LEU A 134 4.25 -25.04 13.65
C LEU A 134 5.02 -24.89 14.97
N TRP A 135 6.18 -24.24 14.93
CA TRP A 135 6.96 -23.94 16.11
C TRP A 135 6.20 -23.04 17.09
N MET A 136 5.52 -21.97 16.59
CA MET A 136 4.66 -21.10 17.40
C MET A 136 3.47 -21.85 17.98
N ALA A 137 2.84 -22.75 17.23
CA ALA A 137 1.74 -23.58 17.70
C ALA A 137 2.17 -24.52 18.84
N TYR A 138 3.43 -24.99 18.82
CA TYR A 138 4.00 -25.75 19.92
C TYR A 138 4.23 -24.92 21.18
N LEU A 139 4.82 -23.70 21.03
CA LEU A 139 5.16 -22.82 22.13
C LEU A 139 3.94 -22.13 22.76
N ILE A 140 2.87 -21.89 21.99
CA ILE A 140 1.69 -21.13 22.44
C ILE A 140 0.42 -21.97 22.28
N PRO A 141 0.10 -22.86 23.25
CA PRO A 141 -1.06 -23.74 23.15
C PRO A 141 -2.40 -23.03 23.01
N MET A 142 -2.51 -21.80 23.52
CA MET A 142 -3.74 -21.02 23.52
C MET A 142 -4.33 -20.78 22.12
N VAL A 143 -3.48 -20.47 21.14
CA VAL A 143 -3.88 -20.17 19.74
C VAL A 143 -3.49 -21.31 18.77
N ARG A 144 -3.08 -22.46 19.30
CA ARG A 144 -2.60 -23.62 18.51
C ARG A 144 -3.50 -24.00 17.35
N PRO A 145 -4.83 -24.19 17.50
CA PRO A 145 -5.67 -24.62 16.40
C PRO A 145 -5.66 -23.63 15.22
N ALA A 146 -5.73 -22.34 15.52
CA ALA A 146 -5.70 -21.29 14.51
C ALA A 146 -4.35 -21.25 13.77
N ILE A 147 -3.24 -21.29 14.49
CA ILE A 147 -1.89 -21.25 13.88
C ILE A 147 -1.61 -22.52 13.05
N LEU A 148 -2.06 -23.70 13.50
CA LEU A 148 -1.94 -24.95 12.71
C LEU A 148 -2.70 -24.83 11.38
N GLY A 149 -3.90 -24.27 11.38
CA GLY A 149 -4.65 -24.03 10.16
C GLY A 149 -3.92 -23.06 9.21
N HIS A 150 -3.33 -22.00 9.74
CA HIS A 150 -2.51 -21.08 8.94
C HIS A 150 -1.25 -21.77 8.40
N ALA A 151 -0.61 -22.66 9.16
CA ALA A 151 0.53 -23.44 8.68
C ALA A 151 0.15 -24.33 7.48
N ILE A 152 -1.00 -25.02 7.56
CA ILE A 152 -1.51 -25.86 6.47
C ILE A 152 -1.81 -25.04 5.22
N VAL A 153 -2.52 -23.92 5.36
CA VAL A 153 -2.87 -23.04 4.23
C VAL A 153 -1.61 -22.41 3.60
N THR A 154 -0.57 -22.17 4.38
CA THR A 154 0.72 -21.68 3.89
C THR A 154 1.50 -22.77 3.16
N PHE A 155 1.43 -24.02 3.63
CA PHE A 155 2.18 -25.16 3.05
C PHE A 155 1.58 -25.67 1.75
N LEU A 156 0.24 -25.79 1.69
CA LEU A 156 -0.46 -26.51 0.62
C LEU A 156 -0.20 -25.99 -0.80
N PRO A 157 -0.23 -24.65 -1.09
CA PRO A 157 0.04 -24.16 -2.44
C PRO A 157 1.45 -24.51 -2.94
N GLY A 158 2.43 -24.67 -2.04
CA GLY A 158 3.79 -25.07 -2.38
C GLY A 158 3.87 -26.39 -3.15
N VAL A 159 2.94 -27.32 -2.91
CA VAL A 159 2.86 -28.59 -3.64
C VAL A 159 2.53 -28.36 -5.12
N LEU A 160 1.64 -27.41 -5.43
CA LEU A 160 1.31 -27.04 -6.81
C LEU A 160 2.49 -26.35 -7.51
N TRP A 161 3.23 -25.52 -6.78
CA TRP A 161 4.44 -24.88 -7.30
C TRP A 161 5.53 -25.91 -7.62
N ILE A 162 5.73 -26.95 -6.79
CA ILE A 162 6.63 -28.05 -7.11
C ILE A 162 6.14 -28.78 -8.37
N GLY A 163 4.85 -29.12 -8.43
CA GLY A 163 4.26 -29.77 -9.59
C GLY A 163 4.51 -28.98 -10.88
N SER A 164 4.49 -27.64 -10.81
CA SER A 164 4.71 -26.77 -11.96
C SER A 164 6.13 -26.86 -12.54
N THR A 165 7.13 -27.27 -11.75
CA THR A 165 8.50 -27.49 -12.24
C THR A 165 8.68 -28.79 -13.00
N ALA A 166 7.77 -29.76 -12.79
CA ALA A 166 7.85 -31.10 -13.37
C ALA A 166 7.07 -31.25 -14.69
N VAL A 167 6.27 -30.26 -15.07
CA VAL A 167 5.41 -30.30 -16.27
C VAL A 167 5.78 -29.23 -17.28
N PRO A 168 5.62 -29.51 -18.60
CA PRO A 168 5.83 -28.52 -19.65
C PRO A 168 4.65 -27.54 -19.77
N GLU A 169 4.84 -26.46 -20.55
CA GLU A 169 3.73 -25.62 -21.00
C GLU A 169 2.74 -26.42 -21.88
N PRO A 170 1.43 -26.18 -21.83
CA PRO A 170 0.73 -25.16 -21.02
C PRO A 170 0.31 -25.64 -19.60
N ALA A 171 0.58 -26.93 -19.26
CA ALA A 171 0.16 -27.48 -17.95
C ALA A 171 0.82 -26.74 -16.77
N ARG A 172 2.05 -26.25 -16.95
CA ARG A 172 2.76 -25.40 -15.98
C ARG A 172 1.93 -24.16 -15.62
N GLN A 173 1.43 -23.43 -16.61
CA GLN A 173 0.60 -22.24 -16.40
C GLN A 173 -0.68 -22.57 -15.64
N ALA A 174 -1.33 -23.69 -15.93
CA ALA A 174 -2.53 -24.10 -15.23
C ALA A 174 -2.26 -24.29 -13.72
N LEU A 175 -1.16 -24.96 -13.35
CA LEU A 175 -0.78 -25.16 -11.95
C LEU A 175 -0.46 -23.82 -11.25
N ILE A 176 0.26 -22.91 -11.92
CA ILE A 176 0.56 -21.58 -11.41
C ILE A 176 -0.72 -20.80 -11.12
N TRP A 177 -1.66 -20.79 -12.08
CA TRP A 177 -2.92 -20.05 -11.94
C TRP A 177 -3.88 -20.65 -10.90
N VAL A 178 -3.71 -21.91 -10.49
CA VAL A 178 -4.41 -22.49 -9.35
C VAL A 178 -3.68 -22.16 -8.04
N ALA A 179 -2.33 -22.19 -8.04
CA ALA A 179 -1.53 -21.93 -6.85
C ALA A 179 -1.67 -20.48 -6.37
N ILE A 180 -1.65 -19.49 -7.28
CA ILE A 180 -1.72 -18.06 -6.95
C ILE A 180 -2.97 -17.68 -6.13
N PRO A 181 -4.21 -18.01 -6.55
CA PRO A 181 -5.40 -17.74 -5.75
C PRO A 181 -5.37 -18.40 -4.37
N LEU A 182 -4.85 -19.63 -4.28
CA LEU A 182 -4.69 -20.30 -3.01
C LEU A 182 -3.68 -19.59 -2.11
N ASP A 183 -2.59 -19.07 -2.66
CA ASP A 183 -1.60 -18.31 -1.91
C ASP A 183 -2.15 -16.96 -1.42
N ILE A 184 -2.88 -16.24 -2.26
CA ILE A 184 -3.37 -14.89 -1.94
C ILE A 184 -4.60 -14.95 -1.04
N PHE A 185 -5.60 -15.74 -1.42
CA PHE A 185 -6.92 -15.76 -0.78
C PHE A 185 -7.07 -16.85 0.28
N GLY A 186 -6.23 -17.89 0.24
CA GLY A 186 -6.27 -19.00 1.20
C GLY A 186 -6.23 -18.56 2.66
N PRO A 187 -5.26 -17.73 3.08
CA PRO A 187 -5.22 -17.22 4.46
C PRO A 187 -6.48 -16.44 4.86
N THR A 188 -7.01 -15.62 3.97
CA THR A 188 -8.24 -14.85 4.25
C THR A 188 -9.47 -15.75 4.29
N ALA A 189 -9.55 -16.76 3.41
CA ALA A 189 -10.61 -17.75 3.42
C ALA A 189 -10.57 -18.57 4.73
N PHE A 190 -9.37 -18.90 5.20
CA PHE A 190 -9.21 -19.58 6.49
C PHE A 190 -9.64 -18.69 7.65
N VAL A 191 -9.30 -17.39 7.66
CA VAL A 191 -9.81 -16.43 8.67
C VAL A 191 -11.34 -16.36 8.65
N ALA A 192 -11.97 -16.38 7.48
CA ALA A 192 -13.44 -16.42 7.37
C ALA A 192 -14.01 -17.73 7.94
N PHE A 193 -13.33 -18.85 7.69
CA PHE A 193 -13.71 -20.16 8.22
C PHE A 193 -13.58 -20.20 9.75
N GLU A 194 -12.43 -19.86 10.33
CA GLU A 194 -12.21 -19.88 11.79
C GLU A 194 -13.18 -18.95 12.55
N ARG A 195 -13.61 -17.83 11.93
CA ARG A 195 -14.65 -16.94 12.47
C ARG A 195 -16.06 -17.54 12.40
N GLY A 196 -16.22 -18.74 11.85
CA GLY A 196 -17.52 -19.41 11.73
C GLY A 196 -18.47 -18.69 10.75
N MET A 197 -17.94 -18.10 9.67
CA MET A 197 -18.78 -17.46 8.65
C MET A 197 -19.50 -18.51 7.78
N VAL A 198 -19.00 -19.75 7.75
CA VAL A 198 -19.65 -20.87 7.09
C VAL A 198 -20.69 -21.49 8.02
N PRO A 199 -22.01 -21.43 7.69
CA PRO A 199 -23.08 -21.80 8.62
C PRO A 199 -22.98 -23.24 9.15
N CYS A 200 -22.65 -24.21 8.30
CA CYS A 200 -22.61 -25.63 8.65
C CYS A 200 -21.48 -25.99 9.64
N THR A 201 -20.41 -25.20 9.71
CA THR A 201 -19.26 -25.47 10.60
C THR A 201 -19.18 -24.50 11.78
N ARG A 202 -20.10 -23.57 11.89
CA ARG A 202 -20.05 -22.45 12.86
C ARG A 202 -19.83 -22.90 14.31
N ASP A 203 -20.59 -23.90 14.76
CA ASP A 203 -20.51 -24.33 16.16
C ASP A 203 -19.21 -25.12 16.44
N TRP A 204 -18.74 -25.87 15.46
CA TRP A 204 -17.45 -26.52 15.54
C TRP A 204 -16.31 -25.48 15.55
N CYS A 205 -16.34 -24.50 14.66
CA CYS A 205 -15.34 -23.43 14.62
C CYS A 205 -15.29 -22.67 15.95
N LYS A 206 -16.42 -22.29 16.53
CA LYS A 206 -16.46 -21.59 17.83
C LYS A 206 -15.86 -22.38 18.98
N ARG A 207 -15.95 -23.71 18.94
CA ARG A 207 -15.36 -24.59 19.96
C ARG A 207 -13.88 -24.80 19.73
N THR A 208 -13.46 -24.95 18.47
CA THR A 208 -12.08 -25.28 18.10
C THR A 208 -11.19 -24.05 18.11
N PHE A 209 -11.69 -22.91 17.60
CA PHE A 209 -10.96 -21.64 17.50
C PHE A 209 -11.44 -20.64 18.56
N GLU A 210 -11.36 -21.03 19.85
CA GLU A 210 -11.77 -20.15 20.95
C GLU A 210 -10.91 -18.88 21.05
N PHE A 211 -9.61 -19.03 20.77
CA PHE A 211 -8.63 -17.95 20.70
C PHE A 211 -8.05 -17.85 19.29
N MET A 212 -8.24 -16.70 18.65
CA MET A 212 -7.74 -16.44 17.31
C MET A 212 -6.70 -15.33 17.36
N PRO A 213 -5.49 -15.49 16.82
CA PRO A 213 -4.50 -14.43 16.78
C PRO A 213 -5.07 -13.25 15.97
N GLY A 214 -4.95 -12.05 16.53
CA GLY A 214 -5.37 -10.80 15.89
C GLY A 214 -4.21 -10.10 15.23
N GLN A 215 -4.41 -9.57 14.04
CA GLN A 215 -3.41 -8.72 13.40
C GLN A 215 -3.43 -7.33 14.01
N ASN A 216 -2.26 -6.77 14.35
CA ASN A 216 -2.16 -5.38 14.77
C ASN A 216 -2.47 -4.47 13.56
N ILE A 217 -3.63 -3.80 13.64
CA ILE A 217 -4.17 -3.01 12.54
C ILE A 217 -3.28 -1.79 12.26
N GLU A 218 -2.81 -1.12 13.31
CA GLU A 218 -1.97 0.07 13.22
C GLU A 218 -0.65 -0.27 12.53
N HIS A 219 0.05 -1.29 13.02
CA HIS A 219 1.27 -1.80 12.43
C HIS A 219 1.07 -2.25 10.96
N LYS A 220 -0.04 -2.93 10.65
CA LYS A 220 -0.35 -3.33 9.26
C LYS A 220 -0.54 -2.14 8.32
N ILE A 221 -1.22 -1.09 8.79
CA ILE A 221 -1.42 0.13 8.02
C ILE A 221 -0.08 0.82 7.76
N GLU A 222 0.75 0.99 8.81
CA GLU A 222 2.07 1.61 8.70
C GLU A 222 2.97 0.86 7.72
N ARG A 223 3.01 -0.47 7.81
CA ARG A 223 3.78 -1.31 6.89
C ARG A 223 3.29 -1.21 5.44
N THR A 224 1.97 -1.21 5.23
CA THR A 224 1.40 -1.05 3.89
C THR A 224 1.70 0.34 3.33
N ASN A 225 1.58 1.38 4.13
CA ASN A 225 1.91 2.74 3.75
C ASN A 225 3.40 2.91 3.43
N ALA A 226 4.30 2.28 4.21
CA ALA A 226 5.72 2.26 3.92
C ALA A 226 6.01 1.60 2.56
N PHE A 227 5.38 0.45 2.27
CA PHE A 227 5.53 -0.21 0.98
C PHE A 227 5.02 0.64 -0.20
N VAL A 228 3.88 1.30 -0.05
CA VAL A 228 3.35 2.22 -1.07
C VAL A 228 4.29 3.41 -1.28
N SER A 229 4.88 3.96 -0.21
CA SER A 229 5.89 5.03 -0.32
C SER A 229 7.12 4.59 -1.11
N LEU A 230 7.57 3.33 -0.91
CA LEU A 230 8.68 2.76 -1.69
C LEU A 230 8.35 2.65 -3.18
N VAL A 231 7.13 2.29 -3.53
CA VAL A 231 6.69 2.20 -4.93
C VAL A 231 6.64 3.58 -5.58
N PHE A 232 6.17 4.61 -4.88
CA PHE A 232 6.25 5.99 -5.36
C PHE A 232 7.71 6.45 -5.49
N GLY A 233 8.54 6.13 -4.49
CA GLY A 233 9.99 6.41 -4.52
C GLY A 233 10.67 5.73 -5.70
N TYR A 234 10.35 4.49 -6.00
CA TYR A 234 10.88 3.78 -7.17
C TYR A 234 10.56 4.52 -8.48
N SER A 235 9.34 5.03 -8.66
CA SER A 235 8.99 5.75 -9.89
C SER A 235 9.86 7.00 -10.10
N VAL A 236 10.27 7.68 -9.03
CA VAL A 236 11.20 8.80 -9.07
C VAL A 236 12.64 8.32 -9.33
N VAL A 237 13.08 7.28 -8.64
CA VAL A 237 14.42 6.68 -8.82
C VAL A 237 14.59 6.17 -10.25
N SER A 238 13.57 5.55 -10.85
CA SER A 238 13.61 5.06 -12.22
C SER A 238 13.81 6.17 -13.24
N LEU A 239 13.23 7.36 -13.01
CA LEU A 239 13.46 8.53 -13.85
C LEU A 239 14.91 9.03 -13.77
N LEU A 240 15.55 8.93 -12.60
CA LEU A 240 16.91 9.40 -12.38
C LEU A 240 17.96 8.39 -12.81
N TYR A 241 17.74 7.12 -12.50
CA TYR A 241 18.72 6.06 -12.66
C TYR A 241 18.67 5.42 -14.05
N GLN A 242 17.48 5.24 -14.63
CA GLN A 242 17.35 4.54 -15.92
C GLN A 242 17.26 5.47 -17.11
N SER A 243 16.68 6.66 -16.92
CA SER A 243 16.52 7.61 -18.01
C SER A 243 17.71 8.53 -18.20
N GLY A 244 18.61 8.65 -17.23
CA GLY A 244 19.73 9.59 -17.26
C GLY A 244 19.29 10.99 -17.64
N VAL A 245 19.17 11.89 -16.69
CA VAL A 245 18.78 13.27 -17.01
C VAL A 245 19.94 13.89 -17.83
N PRO A 246 19.71 14.29 -19.10
CA PRO A 246 20.76 14.93 -19.89
C PRO A 246 21.09 16.31 -19.31
N MET A 247 22.31 16.76 -19.58
CA MET A 247 22.72 18.11 -19.22
C MET A 247 21.91 19.13 -20.06
N GLY A 248 21.02 19.85 -19.45
CA GLY A 248 20.26 20.92 -20.08
C GLY A 248 18.75 20.83 -19.92
N ILE A 249 18.05 21.90 -20.32
CA ILE A 249 16.60 21.98 -20.36
C ILE A 249 16.14 21.60 -21.76
N ASN A 250 15.75 20.36 -21.94
CA ASN A 250 15.28 19.79 -23.20
C ASN A 250 14.01 18.93 -22.99
N ALA A 251 13.51 18.30 -24.04
CA ALA A 251 12.30 17.48 -23.96
C ALA A 251 12.43 16.29 -22.97
N PHE A 252 13.60 15.70 -22.83
CA PHE A 252 13.85 14.62 -21.87
C PHE A 252 13.65 15.11 -20.42
N PHE A 253 14.25 16.26 -20.08
CA PHE A 253 14.07 16.89 -18.79
C PHE A 253 12.61 17.28 -18.55
N GLY A 254 11.93 17.84 -19.56
CA GLY A 254 10.50 18.18 -19.49
C GLY A 254 9.64 16.96 -19.16
N LYS A 255 9.85 15.83 -19.83
CA LYS A 255 9.14 14.57 -19.57
C LYS A 255 9.44 14.02 -18.17
N ALA A 256 10.70 14.09 -17.71
CA ALA A 256 11.09 13.67 -16.36
C ALA A 256 10.42 14.53 -15.27
N VAL A 257 10.37 15.86 -15.46
CA VAL A 257 9.66 16.77 -14.54
C VAL A 257 8.17 16.47 -14.50
N LEU A 258 7.52 16.23 -15.63
CA LEU A 258 6.12 15.83 -15.68
C LEU A 258 5.89 14.50 -14.94
N GLY A 259 6.79 13.54 -15.11
CA GLY A 259 6.76 12.27 -14.37
C GLY A 259 6.89 12.45 -12.86
N LEU A 260 7.80 13.32 -12.42
CA LEU A 260 7.94 13.67 -11.01
C LEU A 260 6.66 14.31 -10.46
N ILE A 261 6.08 15.27 -11.17
CA ILE A 261 4.81 15.92 -10.79
C ILE A 261 3.71 14.87 -10.68
N GLN A 262 3.65 13.92 -11.62
CA GLN A 262 2.65 12.85 -11.61
C GLN A 262 2.83 11.92 -10.40
N ALA A 263 4.06 11.48 -10.10
CA ALA A 263 4.34 10.66 -8.92
C ALA A 263 3.97 11.38 -7.62
N PHE A 264 4.28 12.67 -7.52
CA PHE A 264 3.93 13.52 -6.38
C PHE A 264 2.41 13.68 -6.25
N ALA A 265 1.69 13.87 -7.36
CA ALA A 265 0.22 13.97 -7.35
C ALA A 265 -0.44 12.67 -6.86
N PHE A 266 0.06 11.50 -7.29
CA PHE A 266 -0.41 10.20 -6.78
C PHE A 266 -0.12 10.02 -5.30
N ASN A 267 1.08 10.40 -4.84
CA ASN A 267 1.46 10.38 -3.43
C ASN A 267 0.51 11.27 -2.60
N TRP A 268 0.24 12.48 -3.06
CA TRP A 268 -0.67 13.41 -2.38
C TRP A 268 -2.11 12.89 -2.30
N LEU A 269 -2.62 12.33 -3.41
CA LEU A 269 -3.95 11.70 -3.43
C LEU A 269 -4.03 10.55 -2.42
N TYR A 270 -3.02 9.70 -2.35
CA TYR A 270 -3.03 8.52 -1.48
C TYR A 270 -2.90 8.87 -0.01
N PHE A 271 -1.88 9.66 0.37
CA PHE A 271 -1.54 9.91 1.78
C PHE A 271 -2.33 11.04 2.43
N GLU A 272 -2.68 12.07 1.71
CA GLU A 272 -3.31 13.24 2.31
C GLU A 272 -4.79 13.34 1.99
N VAL A 273 -5.18 13.22 0.73
CA VAL A 273 -6.57 13.40 0.32
C VAL A 273 -7.45 12.25 0.82
N ASP A 274 -7.02 11.03 0.64
CA ASP A 274 -7.81 9.85 1.00
C ASP A 274 -7.76 9.53 2.50
N THR A 275 -6.81 10.07 3.26
CA THR A 275 -6.78 9.95 4.73
C THR A 275 -7.45 11.12 5.45
N PHE A 276 -7.68 12.24 4.77
CA PHE A 276 -8.33 13.39 5.35
C PHE A 276 -9.77 13.08 5.76
N ASN A 277 -10.13 13.37 7.01
CA ASN A 277 -11.44 13.07 7.61
C ASN A 277 -11.81 11.59 7.72
N LEU A 278 -10.82 10.71 7.73
CA LEU A 278 -11.05 9.30 8.00
C LEU A 278 -11.70 9.11 9.37
N HIS A 279 -12.89 8.50 9.39
CA HIS A 279 -13.61 8.20 10.63
C HIS A 279 -13.32 6.79 11.11
N VAL A 280 -13.48 5.83 10.21
CA VAL A 280 -13.20 4.42 10.49
C VAL A 280 -12.42 3.83 9.34
N HIS A 281 -11.25 3.29 9.64
CA HIS A 281 -10.41 2.60 8.65
C HIS A 281 -11.11 1.32 8.16
N ALA A 282 -10.91 0.97 6.90
CA ALA A 282 -11.53 -0.18 6.24
C ALA A 282 -11.39 -1.49 7.02
N ILE A 283 -10.20 -1.74 7.63
CA ILE A 283 -9.93 -2.95 8.41
C ILE A 283 -10.80 -3.02 9.69
N ARG A 284 -11.14 -1.85 10.27
CA ARG A 284 -11.97 -1.77 11.48
C ARG A 284 -13.48 -1.77 11.19
N ARG A 285 -13.87 -1.51 9.94
CA ARG A 285 -15.26 -1.35 9.54
C ARG A 285 -16.01 -2.68 9.55
N HIS A 286 -15.59 -3.64 8.72
CA HIS A 286 -16.05 -5.02 8.75
C HIS A 286 -15.17 -5.92 7.86
N PHE A 287 -15.38 -7.25 7.93
CA PHE A 287 -14.55 -8.24 7.25
C PHE A 287 -14.39 -7.98 5.74
N PHE A 288 -15.48 -7.70 5.03
CA PHE A 288 -15.43 -7.48 3.58
C PHE A 288 -14.63 -6.21 3.21
N SER A 289 -14.82 -5.11 3.95
CA SER A 289 -14.04 -3.89 3.70
C SER A 289 -12.55 -4.08 4.03
N ALA A 290 -12.23 -4.87 5.05
CA ALA A 290 -10.85 -5.26 5.37
C ALA A 290 -10.24 -6.10 4.24
N PHE A 291 -10.98 -7.09 3.74
CA PHE A 291 -10.57 -7.93 2.64
C PHE A 291 -10.29 -7.12 1.37
N VAL A 292 -11.23 -6.24 0.98
CA VAL A 292 -11.06 -5.36 -0.19
C VAL A 292 -9.84 -4.47 -0.01
N TRP A 293 -9.68 -3.83 1.14
CA TRP A 293 -8.55 -2.94 1.39
C TRP A 293 -7.20 -3.67 1.31
N ILE A 294 -7.08 -4.84 1.91
CA ILE A 294 -5.84 -5.63 1.89
C ILE A 294 -5.52 -6.11 0.46
N SER A 295 -6.54 -6.60 -0.26
CA SER A 295 -6.35 -7.20 -1.57
C SER A 295 -6.07 -6.17 -2.68
N ILE A 296 -6.67 -4.98 -2.60
CA ILE A 296 -6.57 -3.96 -3.67
C ILE A 296 -5.19 -3.29 -3.72
N HIS A 297 -4.41 -3.34 -2.62
CA HIS A 297 -3.07 -2.78 -2.61
C HIS A 297 -2.10 -3.52 -3.53
N LEU A 298 -2.27 -4.83 -3.69
CA LEU A 298 -1.43 -5.60 -4.61
C LEU A 298 -1.57 -5.12 -6.07
N PRO A 299 -2.76 -5.11 -6.71
CA PRO A 299 -2.88 -4.57 -8.06
C PRO A 299 -2.54 -3.08 -8.14
N PHE A 300 -2.74 -2.30 -7.09
CA PHE A 300 -2.33 -0.90 -7.03
C PHE A 300 -0.81 -0.74 -7.19
N VAL A 301 -0.03 -1.41 -6.35
CA VAL A 301 1.43 -1.29 -6.38
C VAL A 301 2.03 -1.90 -7.65
N MET A 302 1.46 -3.00 -8.15
CA MET A 302 1.85 -3.61 -9.44
C MET A 302 1.65 -2.64 -10.60
N ALA A 303 0.46 -2.05 -10.70
CA ALA A 303 0.08 -1.15 -11.77
C ALA A 303 0.95 0.10 -11.77
N PHE A 304 1.18 0.69 -10.60
CA PHE A 304 2.01 1.89 -10.48
C PHE A 304 3.49 1.60 -10.77
N THR A 305 4.01 0.44 -10.34
CA THR A 305 5.38 -0.01 -10.69
C THR A 305 5.54 -0.13 -12.20
N LEU A 306 4.59 -0.78 -12.87
CA LEU A 306 4.63 -0.96 -14.32
C LEU A 306 4.56 0.39 -15.07
N ALA A 307 3.71 1.31 -14.58
CA ALA A 307 3.64 2.66 -15.14
C ALA A 307 4.95 3.43 -14.95
N GLY A 308 5.58 3.33 -13.77
CA GLY A 308 6.85 4.01 -13.47
C GLY A 308 8.01 3.51 -14.34
N SER A 309 8.16 2.20 -14.53
CA SER A 309 9.18 1.63 -15.39
C SER A 309 8.93 1.92 -16.88
N ALA A 310 7.68 1.90 -17.32
CA ALA A 310 7.31 2.32 -18.68
C ALA A 310 7.60 3.81 -18.90
N LEU A 311 7.28 4.67 -17.93
CA LEU A 311 7.58 6.10 -18.01
C LEU A 311 9.06 6.38 -18.15
N ALA A 312 9.91 5.68 -17.40
CA ALA A 312 11.37 5.83 -17.50
C ALA A 312 11.90 5.60 -18.93
N LYS A 313 11.31 4.64 -19.65
CA LYS A 313 11.65 4.40 -21.07
C LYS A 313 11.01 5.42 -22.01
N ILE A 314 9.78 5.85 -21.73
CA ILE A 314 9.09 6.89 -22.51
C ILE A 314 9.85 8.24 -22.44
N VAL A 315 10.48 8.54 -21.30
CA VAL A 315 11.30 9.75 -21.15
C VAL A 315 12.45 9.76 -22.19
N LEU A 316 13.03 8.61 -22.52
CA LEU A 316 14.12 8.50 -23.51
C LEU A 316 13.64 8.48 -24.98
N ALA A 317 12.33 8.58 -25.25
CA ALA A 317 11.84 8.61 -26.62
C ALA A 317 12.19 9.93 -27.31
N THR A 318 12.58 9.82 -28.61
CA THR A 318 13.03 10.96 -29.44
C THR A 318 11.94 11.40 -30.43
N ASP A 319 10.70 10.97 -30.23
CA ASP A 319 9.55 11.20 -31.12
C ASP A 319 8.90 12.59 -30.98
N CYS A 320 9.49 13.49 -30.19
CA CYS A 320 8.98 14.85 -29.98
C CYS A 320 10.03 15.92 -30.28
N ALA A 321 9.59 17.19 -30.40
CA ALA A 321 10.50 18.32 -30.60
C ALA A 321 11.50 18.45 -29.44
N ASP A 322 12.72 18.92 -29.73
CA ASP A 322 13.82 19.10 -28.76
C ASP A 322 14.28 17.80 -28.08
N ALA A 323 14.06 16.65 -28.70
CA ALA A 323 14.49 15.34 -28.22
C ALA A 323 15.54 14.72 -29.14
N ASN A 324 16.77 15.24 -29.12
CA ASN A 324 17.87 14.69 -29.92
C ASN A 324 18.63 13.63 -29.14
N ALA A 325 18.90 12.47 -29.78
CA ALA A 325 19.67 11.41 -29.14
C ALA A 325 21.10 11.85 -28.78
N ASP A 326 21.65 12.82 -29.49
CA ASP A 326 23.00 13.40 -29.24
C ASP A 326 23.06 14.16 -27.90
N ASP A 327 21.94 14.59 -27.35
CA ASP A 327 21.85 15.23 -26.03
C ASP A 327 21.93 14.23 -24.88
N LEU A 328 21.86 12.93 -25.17
CA LEU A 328 21.93 11.86 -24.18
C LEU A 328 23.38 11.39 -24.01
N LEU A 329 23.75 11.02 -22.77
CA LEU A 329 25.03 10.36 -22.49
C LEU A 329 25.06 8.99 -23.18
N ASP A 330 26.26 8.53 -23.60
CA ASP A 330 26.49 7.33 -24.40
C ASP A 330 25.62 6.11 -24.04
N THR A 331 25.52 5.80 -22.75
CA THR A 331 24.74 4.66 -22.26
C THR A 331 23.23 4.85 -22.46
N TYR A 332 22.76 6.08 -22.45
CA TYR A 332 21.34 6.41 -22.58
C TYR A 332 20.94 6.66 -24.03
N ALA A 333 21.87 7.13 -24.84
CA ALA A 333 21.70 7.25 -26.30
C ALA A 333 21.39 5.86 -26.92
N VAL A 334 22.11 4.82 -26.47
CA VAL A 334 21.86 3.43 -26.89
C VAL A 334 20.47 2.91 -26.46
N LYS A 335 19.94 3.42 -25.36
CA LYS A 335 18.61 3.05 -24.84
C LYS A 335 17.47 3.94 -25.35
N SER A 336 17.79 4.96 -26.16
CA SER A 336 16.77 5.86 -26.71
C SER A 336 15.85 5.11 -27.67
N LEU A 337 14.59 5.58 -27.76
CA LEU A 337 13.56 5.00 -28.61
C LEU A 337 13.19 6.02 -29.70
N GLU A 338 13.25 5.65 -30.97
CA GLU A 338 12.79 6.52 -32.06
C GLU A 338 11.29 6.83 -31.97
N ALA A 339 10.51 5.86 -31.50
CA ALA A 339 9.08 6.01 -31.21
C ALA A 339 8.68 5.11 -30.06
N ILE A 340 7.63 5.48 -29.32
CA ILE A 340 7.13 4.68 -28.21
C ILE A 340 6.43 3.42 -28.76
N PRO A 341 6.90 2.19 -28.41
CA PRO A 341 6.21 0.96 -28.72
C PRO A 341 4.77 0.95 -28.18
N GLU A 342 3.86 0.33 -28.93
CA GLU A 342 2.44 0.27 -28.51
C GLU A 342 2.25 -0.39 -27.14
N GLY A 343 2.96 -1.50 -26.88
CA GLY A 343 2.90 -2.16 -25.58
C GLY A 343 3.35 -1.27 -24.42
N LEU A 344 4.36 -0.42 -24.63
CA LEU A 344 4.85 0.51 -23.62
C LEU A 344 3.82 1.60 -23.31
N ARG A 345 3.07 2.08 -24.31
CA ARG A 345 1.93 3.00 -24.12
C ARG A 345 0.84 2.37 -23.26
N TRP A 346 0.52 1.08 -23.52
CA TRP A 346 -0.45 0.34 -22.72
C TRP A 346 0.03 0.09 -21.30
N PHE A 347 1.32 -0.22 -21.09
CA PHE A 347 1.87 -0.40 -19.74
C PHE A 347 1.82 0.88 -18.93
N TYR A 348 2.15 2.01 -19.54
CA TYR A 348 2.10 3.31 -18.89
C TYR A 348 0.66 3.74 -18.58
N CYS A 349 -0.18 3.88 -19.59
CA CYS A 349 -1.55 4.36 -19.41
C CYS A 349 -2.42 3.36 -18.64
N GLY A 350 -2.30 2.06 -18.93
CA GLY A 350 -3.01 1.01 -18.20
C GLY A 350 -2.60 0.94 -16.74
N GLY A 351 -1.30 1.06 -16.46
CA GLY A 351 -0.79 1.10 -15.09
C GLY A 351 -1.34 2.28 -14.29
N LEU A 352 -1.30 3.50 -14.84
CA LEU A 352 -1.86 4.69 -14.19
C LEU A 352 -3.38 4.58 -13.98
N SER A 353 -4.10 4.08 -14.99
CA SER A 353 -5.55 3.90 -14.91
C SER A 353 -5.94 2.91 -13.80
N ILE A 354 -5.31 1.73 -13.77
CA ILE A 354 -5.55 0.73 -12.74
C ILE A 354 -5.18 1.29 -11.36
N ALA A 355 -4.08 2.03 -11.23
CA ALA A 355 -3.68 2.67 -9.98
C ALA A 355 -4.76 3.65 -9.49
N LEU A 356 -5.31 4.53 -10.34
CA LEU A 356 -6.40 5.44 -9.98
C LEU A 356 -7.67 4.69 -9.58
N ILE A 357 -8.04 3.62 -10.29
CA ILE A 357 -9.19 2.79 -9.95
C ILE A 357 -8.99 2.15 -8.57
N CYS A 358 -7.82 1.56 -8.32
CA CYS A 358 -7.50 0.94 -7.03
C CYS A 358 -7.58 1.96 -5.88
N MET A 359 -7.03 3.16 -6.06
CA MET A 359 -7.15 4.24 -5.08
C MET A 359 -8.61 4.64 -4.83
N GLY A 360 -9.43 4.70 -5.89
CA GLY A 360 -10.88 4.92 -5.76
C GLY A 360 -11.56 3.84 -4.92
N VAL A 361 -11.21 2.57 -5.12
CA VAL A 361 -11.73 1.43 -4.34
C VAL A 361 -11.23 1.47 -2.88
N ILE A 362 -9.96 1.84 -2.64
CA ILE A 362 -9.43 2.07 -1.29
C ILE A 362 -10.27 3.13 -0.59
N SER A 363 -10.51 4.26 -1.25
CA SER A 363 -11.34 5.34 -0.71
C SER A 363 -12.77 4.90 -0.42
N LEU A 364 -13.39 4.06 -1.26
CA LEU A 364 -14.73 3.49 -1.03
C LEU A 364 -14.79 2.54 0.16
N SER A 365 -13.71 1.81 0.44
CA SER A 365 -13.65 0.86 1.54
C SER A 365 -13.68 1.53 2.92
N HIS A 366 -13.21 2.78 3.01
CA HIS A 366 -13.16 3.57 4.22
C HIS A 366 -14.49 4.26 4.56
N SER A 367 -14.70 4.58 5.85
CA SER A 367 -15.78 5.46 6.30
C SER A 367 -15.22 6.83 6.66
N TYR A 368 -15.87 7.89 6.20
CA TYR A 368 -15.43 9.28 6.39
C TYR A 368 -16.44 10.09 7.18
N LYS A 369 -15.96 11.05 7.96
CA LYS A 369 -16.81 12.13 8.49
C LYS A 369 -17.03 13.13 7.36
N ILE A 370 -18.22 13.17 6.82
CA ILE A 370 -18.59 14.14 5.78
C ILE A 370 -19.18 15.36 6.48
N PRO A 371 -18.55 16.54 6.40
CA PRO A 371 -19.19 17.75 6.89
C PRO A 371 -20.37 18.13 6.01
N PRO A 372 -21.35 18.82 6.58
CA PRO A 372 -22.57 19.22 5.88
C PRO A 372 -22.30 20.19 4.72
N ASN A 373 -21.22 21.00 4.78
CA ASN A 373 -20.95 22.08 3.84
C ASN A 373 -19.73 21.83 2.94
N VAL A 374 -19.52 20.59 2.46
CA VAL A 374 -18.47 20.32 1.46
C VAL A 374 -18.88 20.87 0.09
N ARG A 375 -17.92 21.44 -0.65
CA ARG A 375 -18.16 22.01 -1.99
C ARG A 375 -18.61 20.95 -2.98
N LEU A 376 -17.97 19.77 -2.96
CA LEU A 376 -18.32 18.66 -3.84
C LEU A 376 -18.36 17.34 -3.06
N GLY A 377 -19.50 16.68 -3.09
CA GLY A 377 -19.70 15.39 -2.39
C GLY A 377 -18.76 14.30 -2.89
N LYS A 378 -18.39 13.37 -2.01
CA LYS A 378 -17.49 12.26 -2.32
C LYS A 378 -17.88 11.46 -3.57
N PRO A 379 -19.17 11.13 -3.85
CA PRO A 379 -19.54 10.37 -5.04
C PRO A 379 -19.13 11.06 -6.35
N TRP A 380 -19.27 12.38 -6.43
CA TRP A 380 -18.89 13.16 -7.62
C TRP A 380 -17.39 13.19 -7.84
N ARG A 381 -16.61 13.36 -6.76
CA ARG A 381 -15.14 13.33 -6.82
C ARG A 381 -14.61 11.97 -7.25
N LEU A 382 -15.15 10.88 -6.68
CA LEU A 382 -14.82 9.52 -7.10
C LEU A 382 -15.29 9.22 -8.52
N GLY A 383 -16.47 9.71 -8.92
CA GLY A 383 -16.96 9.60 -10.30
C GLY A 383 -15.99 10.21 -11.31
N LEU A 384 -15.47 11.41 -11.01
CA LEU A 384 -14.43 12.04 -11.83
C LEU A 384 -13.14 11.23 -11.88
N ARG A 385 -12.68 10.68 -10.72
CA ARG A 385 -11.47 9.85 -10.64
C ARG A 385 -11.60 8.60 -11.52
N PHE A 386 -12.75 7.92 -11.49
CA PHE A 386 -13.00 6.76 -12.36
C PHE A 386 -13.13 7.15 -13.83
N ALA A 387 -13.78 8.27 -14.14
CA ALA A 387 -13.84 8.78 -15.51
C ALA A 387 -12.45 9.14 -16.05
N ALA A 388 -11.63 9.81 -15.26
CA ALA A 388 -10.23 10.12 -15.59
C ALA A 388 -9.41 8.84 -15.85
N ALA A 389 -9.58 7.82 -15.02
CA ALA A 389 -8.93 6.53 -15.20
C ALA A 389 -9.33 5.88 -16.55
N ILE A 390 -10.60 5.92 -16.92
CA ILE A 390 -11.07 5.41 -18.23
C ILE A 390 -10.46 6.22 -19.37
N VAL A 391 -10.42 7.56 -19.27
CA VAL A 391 -9.81 8.40 -20.30
C VAL A 391 -8.32 8.06 -20.46
N ILE A 392 -7.56 7.95 -19.38
CA ILE A 392 -6.15 7.57 -19.42
C ILE A 392 -5.98 6.19 -20.08
N LEU A 393 -6.83 5.22 -19.75
CA LEU A 393 -6.78 3.87 -20.33
C LEU A 393 -6.96 3.89 -21.85
N LEU A 394 -7.74 4.82 -22.37
CA LEU A 394 -8.06 4.92 -23.81
C LEU A 394 -7.03 5.75 -24.60
N LEU A 395 -6.13 6.49 -23.96
CA LEU A 395 -5.11 7.32 -24.66
C LEU A 395 -4.21 6.53 -25.62
N PRO A 396 -3.81 5.27 -25.36
CA PRO A 396 -3.01 4.49 -26.31
C PRO A 396 -3.67 4.32 -27.68
N LEU A 397 -5.00 4.39 -27.77
CA LEU A 397 -5.74 4.30 -29.04
C LEU A 397 -5.48 5.52 -29.97
N ALA A 398 -5.07 6.65 -29.39
CA ALA A 398 -4.75 7.87 -30.15
C ALA A 398 -3.25 7.96 -30.50
N LYS A 399 -2.59 6.82 -30.72
CA LYS A 399 -1.12 6.71 -30.90
C LYS A 399 -0.55 7.61 -31.99
N GLU A 400 -1.29 7.86 -33.07
CA GLU A 400 -0.85 8.71 -34.19
C GLU A 400 -0.81 10.21 -33.88
N LYS A 401 -1.52 10.64 -32.82
CA LYS A 401 -1.66 12.05 -32.43
C LYS A 401 -0.88 12.41 -31.17
N LEU A 402 -0.41 11.42 -30.42
CA LEU A 402 0.25 11.61 -29.14
C LEU A 402 1.69 11.07 -29.20
N ASP A 403 2.65 11.97 -29.30
CA ASP A 403 4.06 11.66 -29.05
C ASP A 403 4.34 11.47 -27.54
N SER A 404 5.59 11.21 -27.20
CA SER A 404 5.99 10.99 -25.80
C SER A 404 5.68 12.19 -24.89
N MET A 405 5.98 13.40 -25.33
CA MET A 405 5.74 14.62 -24.56
C MET A 405 4.25 14.86 -24.34
N HIS A 406 3.46 14.78 -25.42
CA HIS A 406 2.01 14.99 -25.34
C HIS A 406 1.32 13.91 -24.50
N LEU A 407 1.76 12.66 -24.57
CA LEU A 407 1.22 11.56 -23.77
C LEU A 407 1.45 11.79 -22.27
N VAL A 408 2.70 12.09 -21.87
CA VAL A 408 3.06 12.32 -20.46
C VAL A 408 2.40 13.60 -19.95
N ALA A 409 2.38 14.69 -20.74
CA ALA A 409 1.73 15.93 -20.36
C ALA A 409 0.21 15.75 -20.17
N THR A 410 -0.46 15.01 -21.05
CA THR A 410 -1.91 14.75 -20.97
C THR A 410 -2.24 13.91 -19.74
N THR A 411 -1.53 12.82 -19.48
CA THR A 411 -1.78 11.97 -18.30
C THR A 411 -1.49 12.71 -17.00
N THR A 412 -0.42 13.51 -16.94
CA THR A 412 -0.10 14.36 -15.79
C THR A 412 -1.17 15.44 -15.58
N GLY A 413 -1.62 16.11 -16.65
CA GLY A 413 -2.69 17.09 -16.60
C GLY A 413 -4.00 16.52 -16.06
N ILE A 414 -4.42 15.34 -16.54
CA ILE A 414 -5.61 14.64 -16.04
C ILE A 414 -5.46 14.29 -14.55
N THR A 415 -4.30 13.78 -14.15
CA THR A 415 -4.01 13.44 -12.74
C THR A 415 -4.07 14.68 -11.84
N LEU A 416 -3.53 15.82 -12.28
CA LEU A 416 -3.61 17.08 -11.56
C LEU A 416 -5.05 17.60 -11.46
N VAL A 417 -5.86 17.46 -12.52
CA VAL A 417 -7.30 17.82 -12.45
C VAL A 417 -8.00 16.97 -11.39
N VAL A 418 -7.74 15.66 -11.32
CA VAL A 418 -8.30 14.80 -10.27
C VAL A 418 -7.86 15.28 -8.89
N LEU A 419 -6.57 15.56 -8.70
CA LEU A 419 -6.03 16.04 -7.42
C LEU A 419 -6.68 17.36 -7.00
N PHE A 420 -6.75 18.35 -7.89
CA PHE A 420 -7.34 19.66 -7.58
C PHE A 420 -8.83 19.58 -7.28
N VAL A 421 -9.58 18.76 -8.03
CA VAL A 421 -11.01 18.56 -7.76
C VAL A 421 -11.23 17.84 -6.43
N ASP A 422 -10.39 16.87 -6.07
CA ASP A 422 -10.46 16.21 -4.78
C ASP A 422 -10.12 17.18 -3.63
N LEU A 423 -9.06 17.96 -3.74
CA LEU A 423 -8.67 18.96 -2.74
C LEU A 423 -9.74 20.06 -2.56
N LEU A 424 -10.12 20.71 -3.66
CA LEU A 424 -11.10 21.82 -3.62
C LEU A 424 -12.51 21.32 -3.26
N GLY A 425 -12.88 20.12 -3.76
CA GLY A 425 -14.17 19.52 -3.49
C GLY A 425 -14.33 19.06 -2.05
N SER A 426 -13.24 18.63 -1.38
CA SER A 426 -13.28 18.24 0.03
C SER A 426 -13.28 19.43 1.00
N ALA A 427 -12.92 20.63 0.53
CA ALA A 427 -12.95 21.85 1.33
C ALA A 427 -14.39 22.29 1.63
N CYS A 428 -14.58 23.00 2.75
CA CYS A 428 -15.88 23.56 3.10
C CYS A 428 -16.21 24.79 2.23
N VAL A 429 -17.50 25.00 1.94
CA VAL A 429 -17.98 26.16 1.16
C VAL A 429 -17.56 27.49 1.81
N ASP A 430 -17.58 27.53 3.14
CA ASP A 430 -17.28 28.72 3.94
C ASP A 430 -15.76 28.94 4.12
N GLU A 431 -14.92 28.07 3.60
CA GLU A 431 -13.47 28.17 3.70
C GLU A 431 -12.93 29.07 2.59
N ALA A 432 -12.25 30.17 2.98
CA ALA A 432 -11.67 31.07 2.01
C ALA A 432 -10.52 30.40 1.24
N PHE A 433 -10.52 30.53 -0.08
CA PHE A 433 -9.55 29.89 -0.97
C PHE A 433 -8.09 30.26 -0.62
N TRP A 434 -7.85 31.49 -0.18
CA TRP A 434 -6.52 31.99 0.15
C TRP A 434 -6.18 31.95 1.65
N GLY A 435 -7.04 31.39 2.50
CA GLY A 435 -6.80 31.29 3.95
C GLY A 435 -6.77 32.63 4.69
N PHE A 436 -7.00 33.75 4.00
CA PHE A 436 -7.04 35.08 4.58
C PHE A 436 -8.47 35.42 5.02
N ASN A 437 -8.83 35.05 6.21
CA ASN A 437 -10.01 35.61 6.83
C ASN A 437 -9.64 36.89 7.57
N LEU A 438 -10.00 38.00 6.99
CA LEU A 438 -9.87 39.33 7.59
C LEU A 438 -10.66 39.51 8.89
N ARG A 439 -11.55 38.57 9.25
CA ARG A 439 -12.43 38.62 10.43
C ARG A 439 -12.07 37.69 11.57
N GLY A 440 -11.02 36.88 11.46
CA GLY A 440 -10.55 36.03 12.57
C GLY A 440 -11.51 34.93 13.03
N GLU A 441 -12.59 34.66 12.30
CA GLU A 441 -13.53 33.60 12.62
C GLU A 441 -13.02 32.26 12.11
N ALA A 442 -13.00 31.25 12.98
CA ALA A 442 -12.68 29.87 12.61
C ALA A 442 -13.81 29.33 11.72
N ILE A 443 -13.58 29.29 10.40
CA ILE A 443 -14.61 29.04 9.40
C ILE A 443 -14.96 27.57 9.28
N CYS A 444 -14.10 26.67 9.67
CA CYS A 444 -14.38 25.25 9.66
C CYS A 444 -14.11 24.65 11.04
N LYS A 445 -15.12 24.07 11.67
CA LYS A 445 -15.03 23.37 12.97
C LYS A 445 -14.08 22.16 13.00
N ARG A 446 -13.25 22.00 11.95
CA ARG A 446 -12.36 20.86 11.75
C ARG A 446 -10.93 21.06 12.18
N LYS A 447 -10.47 22.31 12.30
CA LYS A 447 -9.08 22.57 12.73
C LYS A 447 -9.11 22.82 14.23
N CYS A 448 -8.28 22.10 14.98
CA CYS A 448 -7.89 22.51 16.31
C CYS A 448 -7.30 23.92 16.20
N THR A 449 -8.07 24.93 16.52
CA THR A 449 -7.55 26.27 16.66
C THR A 449 -7.02 26.42 18.07
N TYR A 450 -5.70 26.62 18.21
CA TYR A 450 -5.14 27.04 19.47
C TYR A 450 -5.75 28.38 19.84
N SER A 451 -6.53 28.40 20.89
CA SER A 451 -7.03 29.63 21.49
C SER A 451 -6.20 29.93 22.72
N SER A 452 -5.52 31.06 22.73
CA SER A 452 -4.83 31.58 23.92
C SER A 452 -5.83 31.92 25.06
N ARG A 453 -7.14 31.78 24.83
CA ARG A 453 -8.22 31.99 25.78
C ARG A 453 -8.70 30.73 26.49
N CYS A 454 -8.07 29.58 26.30
CA CYS A 454 -8.31 28.38 27.13
C CYS A 454 -7.69 28.61 28.51
N HIS A 455 -8.50 29.01 29.46
CA HIS A 455 -8.06 29.51 30.79
C HIS A 455 -7.92 28.45 31.89
N ILE A 456 -7.84 27.16 31.55
CA ILE A 456 -7.40 26.20 32.53
C ILE A 456 -5.89 26.19 32.53
N THR A 457 -5.33 26.68 33.60
CA THR A 457 -3.89 26.60 33.76
C THR A 457 -3.46 25.14 33.86
N ARG A 458 -2.31 24.81 33.27
CA ARG A 458 -1.70 23.46 33.34
C ARG A 458 -1.63 22.96 34.78
N LYS A 459 -1.41 23.83 35.76
CA LYS A 459 -1.40 23.50 37.18
C LYS A 459 -2.75 23.02 37.71
N GLU A 460 -3.82 23.58 37.23
CA GLU A 460 -5.20 23.23 37.63
C GLU A 460 -5.61 21.87 37.04
N LEU A 461 -5.23 21.60 35.81
CA LEU A 461 -5.38 20.29 35.15
C LEU A 461 -4.57 19.21 35.87
N GLU A 462 -3.31 19.50 36.23
CA GLU A 462 -2.44 18.57 36.96
C GLU A 462 -2.95 18.32 38.38
N SER A 463 -3.55 19.31 39.07
CA SER A 463 -4.14 19.12 40.40
C SER A 463 -5.39 18.25 40.37
N LYS A 464 -6.26 18.44 39.40
CA LYS A 464 -7.47 17.61 39.19
C LYS A 464 -7.12 16.18 38.84
N PHE A 465 -6.11 16.00 37.97
CA PHE A 465 -5.60 14.68 37.63
C PHE A 465 -5.00 13.93 38.83
N ARG A 466 -4.25 14.64 39.69
CA ARG A 466 -3.71 14.06 40.95
C ARG A 466 -4.79 13.67 41.94
N ASN A 467 -5.89 14.39 41.95
CA ASN A 467 -7.02 14.12 42.84
C ASN A 467 -7.95 13.01 42.30
N GLY A 468 -7.69 12.45 41.14
CA GLY A 468 -8.53 11.40 40.53
C GLY A 468 -9.89 11.91 40.04
N GLU A 469 -10.06 13.22 39.87
CA GLU A 469 -11.31 13.80 39.40
C GLU A 469 -11.48 13.51 37.90
N ILE A 470 -12.66 13.05 37.50
CA ILE A 470 -13.05 12.90 36.11
C ILE A 470 -13.18 14.30 35.50
N ILE A 471 -12.30 14.67 34.62
CA ILE A 471 -12.35 15.95 33.93
C ILE A 471 -13.32 15.82 32.75
N ASN A 472 -14.50 16.41 32.90
CA ASN A 472 -15.44 16.54 31.78
C ASN A 472 -15.01 17.73 30.92
N VAL A 473 -14.39 17.42 29.76
CA VAL A 473 -13.84 18.42 28.82
C VAL A 473 -14.92 19.40 28.32
N GLU A 474 -16.18 18.93 28.17
CA GLU A 474 -17.30 19.79 27.76
C GLU A 474 -17.73 20.80 28.84
N GLU A 475 -17.67 20.40 30.12
CA GLU A 475 -17.94 21.32 31.22
C GLU A 475 -16.87 22.38 31.41
N VAL A 476 -15.62 21.94 31.21
CA VAL A 476 -14.45 22.86 31.25
C VAL A 476 -14.48 23.86 30.12
N ALA A 477 -14.91 23.45 28.95
CA ALA A 477 -15.06 24.34 27.78
C ALA A 477 -16.22 25.36 27.95
N LYS A 478 -17.23 25.03 28.75
CA LYS A 478 -18.38 25.91 29.05
C LYS A 478 -18.12 26.94 30.15
N ARG A 479 -17.13 26.72 31.02
CA ARG A 479 -16.73 27.67 32.07
C ARG A 479 -15.80 28.70 31.46
N GLY A 480 -16.32 29.84 30.98
CA GLY A 480 -15.55 30.99 30.57
C GLY A 480 -14.70 31.59 31.70
N PRO A 481 -13.81 32.57 31.43
CA PRO A 481 -12.86 33.10 32.41
C PRO A 481 -13.46 33.82 33.60
N HIS A 482 -14.72 34.12 33.58
CA HIS A 482 -15.48 34.70 34.71
C HIS A 482 -16.75 33.88 34.83
N GLY A 483 -16.92 33.16 35.92
CA GLY A 483 -18.04 32.26 36.24
C GLY A 483 -19.41 32.92 36.38
N GLU A 484 -19.81 33.75 35.43
CA GLU A 484 -21.17 34.31 35.35
C GLU A 484 -21.59 34.38 33.87
N GLY A 485 -22.76 33.82 33.65
CA GLY A 485 -23.51 33.63 32.44
C GLY A 485 -23.30 34.60 31.29
N GLY A 486 -22.64 34.17 30.31
CA GLY A 486 -22.59 34.79 28.97
C GLY A 486 -22.33 33.74 27.91
N ALA A 487 -23.31 33.56 27.05
CA ALA A 487 -23.19 32.74 25.87
C ALA A 487 -22.07 33.32 24.97
N HIS A 488 -20.87 32.78 25.02
CA HIS A 488 -19.83 33.12 24.07
C HIS A 488 -18.99 31.90 23.72
N ASP A 489 -18.98 31.66 22.45
CA ASP A 489 -18.12 30.88 21.55
C ASP A 489 -17.17 29.88 22.20
N GLY A 490 -17.53 28.62 22.01
CA GLY A 490 -16.90 27.48 22.62
C GLY A 490 -15.41 27.31 22.25
N CYS A 491 -14.61 27.16 23.28
CA CYS A 491 -13.33 26.48 23.20
C CYS A 491 -13.58 25.00 22.85
N HIS A 492 -13.44 24.61 21.61
CA HIS A 492 -13.49 23.21 21.20
C HIS A 492 -12.11 22.59 21.43
N THR A 493 -11.98 21.88 22.53
CA THR A 493 -10.90 20.92 22.76
C THR A 493 -11.28 19.60 22.10
N VAL A 494 -10.32 19.00 21.45
CA VAL A 494 -10.37 17.64 20.88
C VAL A 494 -10.50 16.59 21.96
#